data_1dcf64f3658e92ff92809300a54f2fcd
#
_entry.id   1dcf64f3658e92ff92809300a54f2fcd
#
_cell.length_a   1.000
_cell.length_b   1.000
_cell.length_c   1.000
_cell.angle_alpha   90.00
_cell.angle_beta   90.00
_cell.angle_gamma   90.00
#
_symmetry.space_group_name_H-M   'P 1'
#
loop_
_entity.id
_entity.type
_entity.pdbx_description
1 polymer ?
#
loop_
_entity_poly.entity_id
_entity_poly.type
_entity_poly.pdbx_seq_one_letter_code
_entity_poly.pdbx_strand_id
1 'polypeptide(L)'
;MKRNLDISTILKPLSDCPHQAYLSNALQVADVLEWILSQVGKSEIWQTSFSISEEFLRRLFFIEKSGNIKEFNLVLDHKATNKTLKLWAFITQTMKRTYLADNHSKILLVKAESGEVVSVVTSQNLTRGNRHESTFIS
;
A
#
# COMPACT_ATOMS: atom_id res chain seq x y z
N MET A 1 5.78 -10.75 15.15
CA MET A 1 7.24 -10.74 15.04
C MET A 1 7.68 -9.48 14.31
N LYS A 2 8.51 -8.70 14.93
CA LYS A 2 9.02 -7.47 14.33
C LYS A 2 10.10 -7.83 13.31
N ARG A 3 9.93 -7.39 12.06
CA ARG A 3 10.94 -7.61 11.03
C ARG A 3 12.03 -6.54 11.12
N ASN A 4 13.27 -6.99 11.14
CA ASN A 4 14.44 -6.10 11.01
C ASN A 4 14.75 -5.92 9.52
N LEU A 5 13.85 -5.25 8.82
CA LEU A 5 14.05 -4.96 7.41
C LEU A 5 14.55 -3.52 7.25
N ASP A 6 15.75 -3.38 6.69
CA ASP A 6 16.23 -2.09 6.23
C ASP A 6 15.89 -1.94 4.75
N ILE A 7 14.88 -1.13 4.47
CA ILE A 7 14.39 -0.89 3.12
C ILE A 7 15.45 -0.26 2.21
N SER A 8 16.43 0.44 2.79
CA SER A 8 17.52 1.07 2.04
C SER A 8 18.44 0.06 1.35
N THR A 9 18.39 -1.20 1.76
CA THR A 9 19.14 -2.28 1.10
C THR A 9 18.48 -2.73 -0.21
N ILE A 10 17.21 -2.41 -0.40
CA ILE A 10 16.42 -2.83 -1.56
C ILE A 10 16.08 -1.64 -2.45
N LEU A 11 15.69 -0.52 -1.87
CA LEU A 11 15.24 0.67 -2.58
C LEU A 11 16.16 1.86 -2.34
N LYS A 12 16.38 2.63 -3.39
CA LYS A 12 17.11 3.91 -3.33
C LYS A 12 16.13 5.06 -3.13
N PRO A 13 16.55 6.17 -2.49
CA PRO A 13 15.69 7.34 -2.34
C PRO A 13 15.08 7.79 -3.67
N LEU A 14 13.83 8.24 -3.64
CA LEU A 14 13.12 8.68 -4.85
C LEU A 14 13.82 9.86 -5.54
N SER A 15 14.47 10.74 -4.77
CA SER A 15 15.24 11.84 -5.30
C SER A 15 16.43 11.38 -6.16
N ASP A 16 17.02 10.24 -5.81
CA ASP A 16 18.17 9.69 -6.53
C ASP A 16 17.75 8.75 -7.67
N CYS A 17 16.66 8.01 -7.47
CA CYS A 17 16.18 7.00 -8.40
C CYS A 17 14.65 6.98 -8.43
N PRO A 18 14.00 7.87 -9.21
CA PRO A 18 12.54 7.93 -9.27
C PRO A 18 11.89 6.73 -9.94
N HIS A 19 12.62 6.02 -10.77
CA HIS A 19 12.13 4.83 -11.46
C HIS A 19 12.97 3.63 -11.03
N GLN A 20 12.36 2.69 -10.31
CA GLN A 20 13.06 1.52 -9.83
C GLN A 20 12.12 0.33 -9.68
N ALA A 21 12.70 -0.85 -9.73
CA ALA A 21 11.97 -2.10 -9.57
C ALA A 21 12.70 -3.01 -8.59
N TYR A 22 11.98 -3.88 -7.95
CA TYR A 22 12.59 -4.89 -7.08
C TYR A 22 11.81 -6.20 -7.12
N LEU A 23 12.48 -7.26 -6.70
CA LEU A 23 11.92 -8.57 -6.46
C LEU A 23 12.24 -8.95 -5.01
N SER A 24 11.22 -9.19 -4.20
CA SER A 24 11.43 -9.47 -2.79
C SER A 24 10.29 -10.32 -2.21
N ASN A 25 10.63 -11.15 -1.23
CA ASN A 25 9.64 -11.84 -0.39
C ASN A 25 9.53 -11.21 1.00
N ALA A 26 10.28 -10.15 1.26
CA ALA A 26 10.35 -9.50 2.57
C ALA A 26 9.59 -8.17 2.64
N LEU A 27 9.61 -7.37 1.57
CA LEU A 27 8.90 -6.11 1.52
C LEU A 27 7.41 -6.30 1.29
N GLN A 28 6.60 -5.66 2.12
CA GLN A 28 5.16 -5.59 1.94
C GLN A 28 4.76 -4.22 1.39
N VAL A 29 3.57 -4.13 0.79
CA VAL A 29 3.07 -2.87 0.24
C VAL A 29 3.03 -1.78 1.30
N ALA A 30 2.66 -2.11 2.53
CA ALA A 30 2.65 -1.14 3.63
C ALA A 30 4.04 -0.57 3.93
N ASP A 31 5.08 -1.38 3.82
CA ASP A 31 6.47 -0.92 3.99
C ASP A 31 6.83 0.11 2.91
N VAL A 32 6.45 -0.16 1.67
CA VAL A 32 6.68 0.73 0.54
C VAL A 32 5.89 2.03 0.69
N LEU A 33 4.64 1.94 1.13
CA LEU A 33 3.80 3.12 1.36
C LEU A 33 4.41 4.04 2.43
N GLU A 34 4.81 3.50 3.57
CA GLU A 34 5.47 4.29 4.62
C GLU A 34 6.75 4.95 4.11
N TRP A 35 7.55 4.20 3.34
CA TRP A 35 8.79 4.69 2.76
C TRP A 35 8.55 5.86 1.79
N ILE A 36 7.54 5.75 0.93
CA ILE A 36 7.17 6.84 0.02
C ILE A 36 6.72 8.08 0.82
N LEU A 37 5.82 7.89 1.78
CA LEU A 37 5.30 9.00 2.60
C LEU A 37 6.40 9.70 3.40
N SER A 38 7.41 8.97 3.84
CA SER A 38 8.56 9.57 4.54
C SER A 38 9.36 10.51 3.65
N GLN A 39 9.28 10.36 2.33
CA GLN A 39 10.02 11.17 1.37
C GLN A 39 9.20 12.31 0.76
N VAL A 40 7.90 12.06 0.50
CA VAL A 40 7.05 13.04 -0.19
C VAL A 40 6.10 13.79 0.75
N GLY A 41 5.90 13.27 1.95
CA GLY A 41 5.06 13.91 2.96
C GLY A 41 3.57 13.65 2.76
N LYS A 42 2.74 14.56 3.28
CA LYS A 42 1.29 14.41 3.29
C LYS A 42 0.72 14.23 1.89
N SER A 43 -0.08 13.20 1.71
CA SER A 43 -0.52 12.75 0.39
C SER A 43 -1.93 12.23 0.37
N GLU A 44 -2.53 12.29 -0.81
CA GLU A 44 -3.74 11.58 -1.19
C GLU A 44 -3.33 10.24 -1.79
N ILE A 45 -4.00 9.16 -1.39
CA ILE A 45 -3.61 7.79 -1.75
C ILE A 45 -4.77 7.08 -2.43
N TRP A 46 -4.46 6.39 -3.52
CA TRP A 46 -5.35 5.47 -4.21
C TRP A 46 -4.69 4.10 -4.22
N GLN A 47 -5.36 3.12 -3.64
CA GLN A 47 -4.85 1.76 -3.53
C GLN A 47 -5.86 0.77 -4.09
N THR A 48 -5.40 -0.10 -4.98
CA THR A 48 -6.21 -1.22 -5.45
C THR A 48 -5.60 -2.53 -5.00
N SER A 49 -6.43 -3.51 -4.72
CA SER A 49 -6.01 -4.87 -4.40
C SER A 49 -7.15 -5.85 -4.63
N PHE A 50 -6.82 -7.12 -4.88
CA PHE A 50 -7.84 -8.16 -4.90
C PHE A 50 -8.36 -8.44 -3.50
N SER A 51 -7.46 -8.54 -2.52
CA SER A 51 -7.77 -8.86 -1.13
C SER A 51 -6.96 -8.03 -0.16
N ILE A 52 -7.39 -8.00 1.09
CA ILE A 52 -6.73 -7.24 2.16
C ILE A 52 -6.74 -8.07 3.45
N SER A 53 -5.68 -7.96 4.24
CA SER A 53 -5.59 -8.63 5.54
C SER A 53 -5.85 -7.65 6.69
N GLU A 54 -6.23 -8.18 7.85
CA GLU A 54 -6.38 -7.40 9.09
C GLU A 54 -5.06 -6.73 9.49
N GLU A 55 -3.94 -7.42 9.33
CA GLU A 55 -2.61 -6.88 9.63
C GLU A 55 -2.32 -5.62 8.82
N PHE A 56 -2.63 -5.65 7.52
CA PHE A 56 -2.47 -4.49 6.65
C PHE A 56 -3.37 -3.32 7.10
N LEU A 57 -4.62 -3.59 7.44
CA LEU A 57 -5.54 -2.57 7.93
C LEU A 57 -5.06 -1.91 9.21
N ARG A 58 -4.49 -2.68 10.12
CA ARG A 58 -3.89 -2.14 11.36
C ARG A 58 -2.72 -1.22 11.05
N ARG A 59 -1.86 -1.60 10.12
CA ARG A 59 -0.75 -0.75 9.70
C ARG A 59 -1.24 0.54 9.05
N LEU A 60 -2.25 0.47 8.19
CA LEU A 60 -2.85 1.66 7.58
C LEU A 60 -3.41 2.60 8.62
N PHE A 61 -4.04 2.07 9.66
CA PHE A 61 -4.56 2.86 10.77
C PHE A 61 -3.44 3.67 11.44
N PHE A 62 -2.30 3.05 11.71
CA PHE A 62 -1.16 3.75 12.31
C PHE A 62 -0.53 4.76 11.35
N ILE A 63 -0.44 4.44 10.07
CA ILE A 63 0.07 5.36 9.05
C ILE A 63 -0.85 6.58 8.94
N GLU A 64 -2.16 6.38 8.96
CA GLU A 64 -3.13 7.47 8.94
C GLU A 64 -2.97 8.39 10.15
N LYS A 65 -2.76 7.83 11.33
CA LYS A 65 -2.53 8.60 12.55
C LYS A 65 -1.26 9.43 12.52
N SER A 66 -0.29 9.08 11.70
CA SER A 66 0.96 9.85 11.57
C SER A 66 0.74 11.25 10.97
N GLY A 67 -0.44 11.51 10.39
CA GLY A 67 -0.77 12.78 9.76
C GLY A 67 -0.31 12.93 8.31
N ASN A 68 0.33 11.92 7.75
CA ASN A 68 0.84 11.94 6.38
C ASN A 68 -0.20 11.52 5.32
N ILE A 69 -1.38 11.12 5.75
CA ILE A 69 -2.48 10.75 4.84
C ILE A 69 -3.55 11.84 4.89
N LYS A 70 -3.74 12.52 3.76
CA LYS A 70 -4.82 13.48 3.58
C LYS A 70 -6.13 12.76 3.26
N GLU A 71 -6.06 11.77 2.38
CA GLU A 71 -7.19 10.99 1.91
C GLU A 71 -6.70 9.62 1.50
N PHE A 72 -7.45 8.58 1.84
CA PHE A 72 -7.15 7.22 1.43
C PHE A 72 -8.35 6.61 0.72
N ASN A 73 -8.15 6.20 -0.53
CA ASN A 73 -9.17 5.56 -1.37
C ASN A 73 -8.75 4.13 -1.64
N LEU A 74 -9.59 3.18 -1.25
CA LEU A 74 -9.31 1.76 -1.38
C LEU A 74 -10.31 1.11 -2.34
N VAL A 75 -9.81 0.36 -3.31
CA VAL A 75 -10.62 -0.42 -4.23
C VAL A 75 -10.28 -1.90 -4.06
N LEU A 76 -11.26 -2.70 -3.71
CA LEU A 76 -11.12 -4.14 -3.53
C LEU A 76 -12.02 -4.88 -4.52
N ASP A 77 -11.65 -6.14 -4.82
CA ASP A 77 -12.49 -6.99 -5.66
C ASP A 77 -13.77 -7.40 -4.91
N HIS A 78 -14.92 -7.30 -5.57
CA HIS A 78 -16.20 -7.68 -4.99
C HIS A 78 -16.34 -9.21 -4.83
N LYS A 79 -15.52 -9.99 -5.53
CA LYS A 79 -15.42 -11.46 -5.37
C LYS A 79 -14.38 -11.84 -4.32
N ALA A 80 -13.76 -10.84 -3.71
CA ALA A 80 -12.77 -11.10 -2.68
C ALA A 80 -13.37 -11.91 -1.53
N THR A 81 -12.57 -12.78 -1.05
CA THR A 81 -12.86 -13.90 -0.17
C THR A 81 -13.72 -13.55 1.05
N ASN A 82 -14.28 -14.60 1.68
CA ASN A 82 -14.98 -14.53 2.97
C ASN A 82 -14.20 -13.73 4.02
N LYS A 83 -12.87 -13.73 3.96
CA LYS A 83 -12.03 -12.93 4.87
C LYS A 83 -12.27 -11.44 4.71
N THR A 84 -12.35 -10.94 3.48
CA THR A 84 -12.62 -9.52 3.21
C THR A 84 -14.01 -9.13 3.71
N LEU A 85 -15.01 -10.00 3.51
CA LEU A 85 -16.37 -9.76 4.00
C LEU A 85 -16.43 -9.70 5.52
N LYS A 86 -15.69 -10.56 6.22
CA LYS A 86 -15.60 -10.53 7.68
C LYS A 86 -14.95 -9.25 8.20
N LEU A 87 -14.06 -8.67 7.42
CA LEU A 87 -13.37 -7.43 7.77
C LEU A 87 -14.13 -6.17 7.31
N TRP A 88 -15.23 -6.34 6.59
CA TRP A 88 -15.92 -5.23 5.93
C TRP A 88 -16.32 -4.11 6.88
N ALA A 89 -16.88 -4.45 8.02
CA ALA A 89 -17.25 -3.45 9.02
C ALA A 89 -16.02 -2.66 9.51
N PHE A 90 -14.91 -3.36 9.74
CA PHE A 90 -13.66 -2.75 10.16
C PHE A 90 -13.06 -1.87 9.05
N ILE A 91 -13.10 -2.35 7.81
CA ILE A 91 -12.63 -1.61 6.64
C ILE A 91 -13.39 -0.29 6.49
N THR A 92 -14.71 -0.34 6.55
CA THR A 92 -15.56 0.86 6.37
C THR A 92 -15.43 1.85 7.50
N GLN A 93 -15.11 1.41 8.71
CA GLN A 93 -14.84 2.29 9.84
C GLN A 93 -13.47 2.97 9.72
N THR A 94 -12.47 2.24 9.25
CA THR A 94 -11.09 2.72 9.14
C THR A 94 -10.87 3.50 7.84
N MET A 95 -11.41 3.00 6.74
CA MET A 95 -11.28 3.58 5.41
C MET A 95 -12.63 4.12 4.95
N LYS A 96 -12.82 5.43 5.07
CA LYS A 96 -14.08 6.08 4.73
C LYS A 96 -14.44 5.99 3.25
N ARG A 97 -13.44 5.80 2.38
CA ARG A 97 -13.61 5.71 0.93
C ARG A 97 -13.13 4.35 0.44
N THR A 98 -14.00 3.36 0.59
CA THR A 98 -13.75 2.01 0.14
C THR A 98 -14.79 1.62 -0.90
N TYR A 99 -14.32 1.09 -2.01
CA TYR A 99 -15.15 0.70 -3.15
C TYR A 99 -14.94 -0.78 -3.45
N LEU A 100 -16.01 -1.45 -3.86
CA LEU A 100 -15.95 -2.80 -4.41
C LEU A 100 -16.15 -2.72 -5.91
N ALA A 101 -15.29 -3.40 -6.64
CA ALA A 101 -15.33 -3.42 -8.10
C ALA A 101 -14.87 -4.79 -8.61
N ASP A 102 -14.99 -5.02 -9.90
CA ASP A 102 -14.37 -6.17 -10.54
C ASP A 102 -12.91 -5.82 -10.79
N ASN A 103 -12.05 -6.15 -9.82
CA ASN A 103 -10.68 -5.68 -9.80
C ASN A 103 -9.68 -6.75 -9.40
N HIS A 104 -8.69 -6.99 -10.23
CA HIS A 104 -7.54 -7.84 -9.90
C HIS A 104 -6.23 -7.04 -9.92
N SER A 105 -6.27 -5.74 -10.17
CA SER A 105 -5.09 -4.89 -10.17
C SER A 105 -4.57 -4.65 -8.75
N LYS A 106 -3.27 -4.43 -8.66
CA LYS A 106 -2.57 -4.15 -7.41
C LYS A 106 -1.68 -2.95 -7.65
N ILE A 107 -2.28 -1.77 -7.47
CA ILE A 107 -1.67 -0.48 -7.79
C ILE A 107 -1.79 0.44 -6.58
N LEU A 108 -0.71 1.14 -6.31
CA LEU A 108 -0.68 2.21 -5.32
C LEU A 108 -0.30 3.51 -6.01
N LEU A 109 -1.13 4.52 -5.90
CA LEU A 109 -0.86 5.86 -6.36
C LEU A 109 -0.79 6.80 -5.17
N VAL A 110 0.29 7.57 -5.08
CA VAL A 110 0.51 8.55 -4.04
C VAL A 110 0.66 9.91 -4.69
N LYS A 111 -0.25 10.82 -4.38
CA LYS A 111 -0.20 12.20 -4.84
C LYS A 111 0.07 13.11 -3.66
N ALA A 112 1.28 13.62 -3.58
CA ALA A 112 1.70 14.50 -2.49
C ALA A 112 1.13 15.90 -2.65
N GLU A 113 0.95 16.60 -1.54
CA GLU A 113 0.55 18.01 -1.55
C GLU A 113 1.56 18.88 -2.30
N SER A 114 2.84 18.50 -2.28
CA SER A 114 3.90 19.18 -3.04
C SER A 114 3.75 19.07 -4.56
N GLY A 115 2.87 18.19 -5.04
CA GLY A 115 2.67 17.94 -6.46
C GLY A 115 3.38 16.70 -6.99
N GLU A 116 4.24 16.08 -6.21
CA GLU A 116 4.89 14.82 -6.60
C GLU A 116 3.87 13.68 -6.69
N VAL A 117 4.01 12.86 -7.71
CA VAL A 117 3.17 11.68 -7.91
C VAL A 117 4.07 10.45 -8.00
N VAL A 118 3.78 9.45 -7.18
CA VAL A 118 4.50 8.19 -7.18
C VAL A 118 3.52 7.06 -7.47
N SER A 119 3.84 6.22 -8.44
CA SER A 119 3.03 5.05 -8.77
C SER A 119 3.80 3.77 -8.43
N VAL A 120 3.08 2.79 -7.90
CA VAL A 120 3.61 1.47 -7.57
C VAL A 120 2.72 0.43 -8.23
N VAL A 121 3.30 -0.37 -9.12
CA VAL A 121 2.63 -1.50 -9.75
C VAL A 121 3.28 -2.76 -9.20
N THR A 122 2.49 -3.63 -8.60
CA THR A 122 3.00 -4.81 -7.91
C THR A 122 2.14 -6.04 -8.18
N SER A 123 2.74 -7.21 -8.08
CA SER A 123 2.02 -8.47 -8.07
C SER A 123 1.43 -8.79 -6.69
N GLN A 124 1.81 -8.03 -5.67
CA GLN A 124 1.50 -8.30 -4.28
C GLN A 124 0.13 -7.75 -3.87
N ASN A 125 -0.71 -8.61 -3.25
CA ASN A 125 -1.92 -8.19 -2.57
C ASN A 125 -1.60 -7.47 -1.25
N LEU A 126 -2.62 -6.83 -0.67
CA LEU A 126 -2.53 -6.22 0.66
C LEU A 126 -2.65 -7.28 1.75
N THR A 127 -1.86 -8.32 1.62
CA THR A 127 -1.80 -9.47 2.54
C THR A 127 -0.35 -9.77 2.84
N ARG A 128 -0.13 -10.52 3.92
CA ARG A 128 1.20 -11.01 4.23
C ARG A 128 1.48 -12.24 3.38
N GLY A 129 2.50 -12.18 2.53
CA GLY A 129 2.92 -13.30 1.69
C GLY A 129 4.36 -13.70 1.93
N ASN A 130 4.69 -14.96 1.61
CA ASN A 130 6.05 -15.49 1.65
C ASN A 130 6.63 -15.68 0.24
N ARG A 131 5.89 -15.30 -0.77
CA ARG A 131 6.32 -15.41 -2.16
C ARG A 131 7.19 -14.24 -2.56
N HIS A 132 8.09 -14.47 -3.50
CA HIS A 132 8.78 -13.38 -4.18
C HIS A 132 7.77 -12.66 -5.07
N GLU A 133 7.69 -11.35 -4.88
CA GLU A 133 6.78 -10.48 -5.63
C GLU A 133 7.59 -9.42 -6.37
N SER A 134 7.15 -9.12 -7.58
CA SER A 134 7.78 -8.07 -8.38
C SER A 134 7.03 -6.76 -8.22
N THR A 135 7.78 -5.66 -8.15
CA THR A 135 7.21 -4.33 -7.96
C THR A 135 7.99 -3.31 -8.78
N PHE A 136 7.27 -2.42 -9.42
CA PHE A 136 7.83 -1.31 -10.18
C PHE A 136 7.32 0.02 -9.59
N ILE A 137 8.26 0.91 -9.29
CA ILE A 137 8.00 2.24 -8.73
C ILE A 137 8.40 3.30 -9.76
N SER A 138 7.52 4.22 -10.00
CA SER A 138 7.79 5.33 -10.92
C SER A 138 7.23 6.66 -10.45
#